data_7628347c6bd49ca6e54aecd0b695f52b
#
_entry.id   7628347c6bd49ca6e54aecd0b695f52b
#
_cell.length_a   1.000
_cell.length_b   1.000
_cell.length_c   1.000
_cell.angle_alpha   90.00
_cell.angle_beta   90.00
_cell.angle_gamma   90.00
#
_symmetry.space_group_name_H-M   'P 1'
#
loop_
_entity.id
_entity.type
_entity.pdbx_description
1 polymer ?
#
loop_
_entity_poly.entity_id
_entity_poly.type
_entity_poly.pdbx_seq_one_letter_code
_entity_poly.pdbx_strand_id
1 'polypeptide(L)'
;MDCQACELADGRRDLPGGLIHRTDLWLVEHCVGPLGLGTLIVKPERHVTAVADLTANEAAELGPLLRQASAVAAGLVPADQVYNCLWAHAGGVPVHLHYVVQPVTSQQMADYGAHGPALQMAMFDRGTAPEPAEVERVADVARARFATF
;
A
#
# COMPACT_ATOMS: atom_id res chain seq x y z
N MET A 1 22.36 2.24 3.13
CA MET A 1 21.24 3.12 3.55
C MET A 1 20.12 2.22 4.03
N ASP A 2 19.71 2.39 5.27
CA ASP A 2 18.64 1.58 5.84
C ASP A 2 17.30 2.10 5.34
N CYS A 3 16.73 1.40 4.36
CA CYS A 3 15.42 1.71 3.78
C CYS A 3 14.45 0.57 4.08
N GLN A 4 13.46 0.83 4.93
CA GLN A 4 12.47 -0.18 5.31
C GLN A 4 11.80 -0.85 4.09
N ALA A 5 11.46 -0.06 3.06
CA ALA A 5 10.81 -0.60 1.87
C ALA A 5 11.72 -1.54 1.07
N CYS A 6 13.04 -1.25 1.03
CA CYS A 6 14.02 -2.16 0.44
C CYS A 6 14.21 -3.42 1.31
N GLU A 7 14.29 -3.25 2.63
CA GLU A 7 14.44 -4.39 3.55
C GLU A 7 13.26 -5.37 3.48
N LEU A 8 12.04 -4.85 3.34
CA LEU A 8 10.84 -5.67 3.12
C LEU A 8 10.91 -6.40 1.76
N ALA A 9 11.33 -5.70 0.71
CA ALA A 9 11.45 -6.28 -0.62
C ALA A 9 12.53 -7.39 -0.71
N ASP A 10 13.64 -7.18 0.00
CA ASP A 10 14.78 -8.11 0.01
C ASP A 10 14.62 -9.27 1.02
N GLY A 11 13.54 -9.29 1.79
CA GLY A 11 13.31 -10.29 2.83
C GLY A 11 14.20 -10.14 4.07
N ARG A 12 14.89 -9.00 4.23
CA ARG A 12 15.69 -8.69 5.43
C ARG A 12 14.82 -8.24 6.62
N ARG A 13 13.59 -7.87 6.35
CA ARG A 13 12.56 -7.55 7.33
C ARG A 13 11.32 -8.39 7.05
N ASP A 14 10.68 -8.87 8.11
CA ASP A 14 9.46 -9.65 8.01
C ASP A 14 8.32 -8.83 7.38
N LEU A 15 7.65 -9.43 6.40
CA LEU A 15 6.53 -8.84 5.67
C LEU A 15 5.31 -9.73 5.87
N PRO A 16 4.39 -9.37 6.79
CA PRO A 16 3.14 -10.13 6.96
C PRO A 16 2.38 -10.24 5.64
N GLY A 17 1.99 -11.45 5.29
CA GLY A 17 1.33 -11.76 4.03
C GLY A 17 2.26 -11.89 2.82
N GLY A 18 3.51 -11.48 2.94
CA GLY A 18 4.49 -11.55 1.85
C GLY A 18 4.15 -10.67 0.64
N LEU A 19 4.86 -10.88 -0.45
CA LEU A 19 4.62 -10.18 -1.71
C LEU A 19 3.27 -10.62 -2.32
N ILE A 20 2.43 -9.66 -2.66
CA ILE A 20 1.10 -9.90 -3.24
C ILE A 20 1.17 -9.97 -4.76
N HIS A 21 1.85 -9.03 -5.38
CA HIS A 21 2.00 -8.97 -6.84
C HIS A 21 3.34 -8.34 -7.21
N ARG A 22 3.87 -8.74 -8.35
CA ARG A 22 5.14 -8.23 -8.88
C ARG A 22 5.05 -8.11 -10.39
N THR A 23 5.54 -7.01 -10.90
CA THR A 23 5.90 -6.84 -12.30
C THR A 23 7.43 -6.79 -12.41
N ASP A 24 7.98 -6.52 -13.57
CA ASP A 24 9.42 -6.33 -13.74
C ASP A 24 9.93 -5.03 -13.06
N LEU A 25 9.02 -4.09 -12.76
CA LEU A 25 9.37 -2.74 -12.30
C LEU A 25 8.73 -2.37 -10.96
N TRP A 26 7.65 -3.04 -10.56
CA TRP A 26 6.83 -2.68 -9.40
C TRP A 26 6.53 -3.86 -8.49
N LEU A 27 6.39 -3.55 -7.22
CA LEU A 27 6.00 -4.49 -6.16
C LEU A 27 4.70 -4.04 -5.51
N VAL A 28 3.86 -5.01 -5.15
CA VAL A 28 2.63 -4.78 -4.38
C VAL A 28 2.66 -5.66 -3.13
N GLU A 29 2.49 -5.05 -1.97
CA GLU A 29 2.46 -5.72 -0.66
C GLU A 29 1.37 -5.12 0.22
N HIS A 30 1.01 -5.77 1.32
CA HIS A 30 0.12 -5.17 2.32
C HIS A 30 0.89 -4.15 3.15
N CYS A 31 0.23 -3.04 3.50
CA CYS A 31 0.80 -2.02 4.38
C CYS A 31 1.13 -2.60 5.76
N VAL A 32 2.32 -2.35 6.25
CA VAL A 32 2.76 -2.76 7.60
C VAL A 32 2.38 -1.73 8.68
N GLY A 33 1.81 -0.59 8.29
CA GLY A 33 1.39 0.49 9.18
C GLY A 33 -0.10 0.43 9.56
N PRO A 34 -0.56 1.39 10.38
CA PRO A 34 -1.91 1.40 10.95
C PRO A 34 -2.98 2.01 10.03
N LEU A 35 -2.93 1.71 8.73
CA LEU A 35 -3.86 2.26 7.74
C LEU A 35 -5.07 1.33 7.42
N GLY A 36 -5.25 0.31 8.22
CA GLY A 36 -6.37 -0.62 8.10
C GLY A 36 -6.10 -1.83 7.23
N LEU A 37 -6.88 -2.87 7.47
CA LEU A 37 -6.80 -4.13 6.73
C LEU A 37 -7.17 -3.93 5.25
N GLY A 38 -6.42 -4.56 4.36
CA GLY A 38 -6.62 -4.46 2.92
C GLY A 38 -5.91 -3.28 2.25
N THR A 39 -5.21 -2.45 3.02
CA THR A 39 -4.39 -1.36 2.47
C THR A 39 -3.16 -1.93 1.77
N LEU A 40 -3.01 -1.62 0.50
CA LEU A 40 -1.89 -2.07 -0.33
C LEU A 40 -0.86 -0.95 -0.50
N ILE A 41 0.38 -1.36 -0.58
CA ILE A 41 1.52 -0.51 -0.96
C ILE A 41 1.96 -0.89 -2.36
N VAL A 42 2.03 0.09 -3.25
CA VAL A 42 2.58 -0.06 -4.60
C VAL A 42 3.86 0.76 -4.66
N LYS A 43 5.00 0.10 -4.87
CA LYS A 43 6.32 0.73 -4.87
C LYS A 43 7.18 0.24 -6.02
N PRO A 44 8.06 1.09 -6.59
CA PRO A 44 9.02 0.61 -7.58
C PRO A 44 9.97 -0.41 -6.92
N GLU A 45 10.43 -1.40 -7.69
CA GLU A 45 11.39 -2.38 -7.20
C GLU A 45 12.73 -1.71 -6.86
N ARG A 46 13.18 -0.82 -7.72
CA ARG A 46 14.39 -0.04 -7.50
C ARG A 46 14.14 1.08 -6.48
N HIS A 47 15.15 1.42 -5.67
CA HIS A 47 15.05 2.52 -4.72
C HIS A 47 14.95 3.87 -5.44
N VAL A 48 13.80 4.50 -5.38
CA VAL A 48 13.48 5.82 -5.95
C VAL A 48 12.84 6.68 -4.88
N THR A 49 13.18 7.94 -4.80
CA THR A 49 12.64 8.86 -3.76
C THR A 49 11.74 9.96 -4.32
N ALA A 50 11.69 10.15 -5.64
CA ALA A 50 10.86 11.16 -6.27
C ALA A 50 10.20 10.63 -7.55
N VAL A 51 8.98 11.08 -7.84
CA VAL A 51 8.27 10.72 -9.08
C VAL A 51 9.05 11.15 -10.33
N ALA A 52 9.74 12.28 -10.27
CA ALA A 52 10.54 12.79 -11.37
C ALA A 52 11.71 11.87 -11.78
N ASP A 53 12.13 10.97 -10.87
CA ASP A 53 13.22 10.02 -11.10
C ASP A 53 12.76 8.66 -11.63
N LEU A 54 11.44 8.48 -11.80
CA LEU A 54 10.91 7.29 -12.47
C LEU A 54 11.34 7.27 -13.93
N THR A 55 11.71 6.09 -14.42
CA THR A 55 11.91 5.88 -15.85
C THR A 55 10.59 5.99 -16.62
N ALA A 56 10.66 6.20 -17.92
CA ALA A 56 9.47 6.23 -18.78
C ALA A 56 8.63 4.93 -18.68
N ASN A 57 9.30 3.78 -18.56
CA ASN A 57 8.64 2.49 -18.43
C ASN A 57 7.96 2.34 -17.07
N GLU A 58 8.62 2.71 -15.97
CA GLU A 58 8.01 2.73 -14.63
C GLU A 58 6.78 3.63 -14.59
N ALA A 59 6.89 4.83 -15.17
CA ALA A 59 5.78 5.78 -15.22
C ALA A 59 4.60 5.27 -16.09
N ALA A 60 4.89 4.60 -17.21
CA ALA A 60 3.86 4.05 -18.09
C ALA A 60 3.07 2.90 -17.44
N GLU A 61 3.73 2.09 -16.60
CA GLU A 61 3.13 0.94 -15.94
C GLU A 61 2.29 1.33 -14.70
N LEU A 62 2.60 2.46 -14.08
CA LEU A 62 2.02 2.89 -12.81
C LEU A 62 0.49 3.04 -12.87
N GLY A 63 -0.05 3.72 -13.87
CA GLY A 63 -1.49 3.95 -13.99
C GLY A 63 -2.31 2.65 -14.06
N PRO A 64 -1.99 1.74 -14.99
CA PRO A 64 -2.59 0.42 -15.06
C PRO A 64 -2.49 -0.36 -13.74
N LEU A 65 -1.34 -0.35 -13.09
CA LEU A 65 -1.11 -1.07 -11.82
C LEU A 65 -1.93 -0.47 -10.67
N LEU A 66 -2.00 0.86 -10.55
CA LEU A 66 -2.85 1.52 -9.54
C LEU A 66 -4.33 1.21 -9.75
N ARG A 67 -4.79 1.13 -11.01
CA ARG A 67 -6.16 0.71 -11.32
C ARG A 67 -6.42 -0.72 -10.86
N GLN A 68 -5.51 -1.65 -11.12
CA GLN A 68 -5.63 -3.04 -10.68
C GLN A 68 -5.60 -3.15 -9.15
N ALA A 69 -4.63 -2.51 -8.50
CA ALA A 69 -4.51 -2.49 -7.04
C ALA A 69 -5.76 -1.90 -6.37
N SER A 70 -6.34 -0.82 -6.94
CA SER A 70 -7.60 -0.24 -6.43
C SER A 70 -8.78 -1.19 -6.57
N ALA A 71 -8.90 -1.90 -7.70
CA ALA A 71 -9.95 -2.89 -7.91
C ALA A 71 -9.82 -4.08 -6.94
N VAL A 72 -8.59 -4.53 -6.68
CA VAL A 72 -8.31 -5.57 -5.69
C VAL A 72 -8.67 -5.08 -4.30
N ALA A 73 -8.14 -3.93 -3.87
CA ALA A 73 -8.36 -3.36 -2.54
C ALA A 73 -9.86 -3.15 -2.23
N ALA A 74 -10.62 -2.64 -3.19
CA ALA A 74 -12.06 -2.42 -3.05
C ALA A 74 -12.86 -3.68 -2.68
N GLY A 75 -12.34 -4.85 -2.99
CA GLY A 75 -13.00 -6.12 -2.69
C GLY A 75 -12.43 -6.88 -1.49
N LEU A 76 -11.43 -6.36 -0.79
CA LEU A 76 -10.82 -7.02 0.37
C LEU A 76 -11.59 -6.76 1.67
N VAL A 77 -12.25 -5.62 1.75
CA VAL A 77 -13.10 -5.20 2.87
C VAL A 77 -14.36 -4.52 2.31
N PRO A 78 -15.41 -4.27 3.11
CA PRO A 78 -16.60 -3.56 2.64
C PRO A 78 -16.31 -2.06 2.46
N ALA A 79 -15.53 -1.74 1.44
CA ALA A 79 -15.05 -0.40 1.16
C ALA A 79 -16.12 0.49 0.51
N ASP A 80 -16.27 1.71 1.01
CA ASP A 80 -17.07 2.76 0.37
C ASP A 80 -16.28 3.49 -0.73
N GLN A 81 -14.96 3.58 -0.55
CA GLN A 81 -14.04 4.21 -1.51
C GLN A 81 -12.62 3.64 -1.34
N VAL A 82 -11.80 3.80 -2.36
CA VAL A 82 -10.37 3.51 -2.31
C VAL A 82 -9.58 4.81 -2.48
N TYR A 83 -8.78 5.15 -1.48
CA TYR A 83 -7.89 6.30 -1.55
C TYR A 83 -6.55 5.90 -2.16
N ASN A 84 -6.05 6.70 -3.09
CA ASN A 84 -4.72 6.56 -3.65
C ASN A 84 -3.90 7.79 -3.29
N CYS A 85 -2.84 7.60 -2.52
CA CYS A 85 -1.95 8.67 -2.10
C CYS A 85 -0.49 8.29 -2.35
N LEU A 86 0.32 9.28 -2.70
CA LEU A 86 1.76 9.13 -2.75
C LEU A 86 2.37 9.53 -1.41
N TRP A 87 3.18 8.66 -0.82
CA TRP A 87 3.99 8.96 0.34
C TRP A 87 5.46 8.76 0.00
N ALA A 88 6.26 9.81 0.19
CA ALA A 88 7.69 9.83 -0.14
C ALA A 88 8.53 10.52 0.93
N HIS A 89 7.94 10.79 2.10
CA HIS A 89 8.62 11.37 3.26
C HIS A 89 8.36 10.53 4.51
N ALA A 90 9.39 10.40 5.34
CA ALA A 90 9.24 9.93 6.72
C ALA A 90 10.09 10.84 7.63
N GLY A 91 9.46 11.45 8.63
CA GLY A 91 10.13 12.38 9.51
C GLY A 91 10.77 13.59 8.80
N GLY A 92 10.17 14.03 7.67
CA GLY A 92 10.71 15.13 6.86
C GLY A 92 11.88 14.75 5.93
N VAL A 93 12.23 13.47 5.87
CA VAL A 93 13.32 12.97 4.99
C VAL A 93 12.71 12.19 3.82
N PRO A 94 13.23 12.39 2.58
CA PRO A 94 12.83 11.58 1.43
C PRO A 94 13.08 10.09 1.70
N VAL A 95 12.06 9.27 1.39
CA VAL A 95 12.12 7.82 1.54
C VAL A 95 11.75 7.14 0.24
N HIS A 96 11.88 5.83 0.18
CA HIS A 96 11.46 5.05 -0.98
C HIS A 96 10.01 5.39 -1.35
N LEU A 97 9.83 5.86 -2.57
CA LEU A 97 8.55 6.23 -3.14
C LEU A 97 7.55 5.07 -3.02
N HIS A 98 6.38 5.33 -2.47
CA HIS A 98 5.33 4.33 -2.45
C HIS A 98 3.95 4.97 -2.50
N TYR A 99 3.07 4.34 -3.24
CA TYR A 99 1.65 4.69 -3.30
C TYR A 99 0.90 3.84 -2.28
N VAL A 100 0.09 4.51 -1.48
CA VAL A 100 -0.83 3.89 -0.53
C VAL A 100 -2.17 3.74 -1.24
N VAL A 101 -2.65 2.51 -1.39
CA VAL A 101 -3.95 2.17 -1.97
C VAL A 101 -4.82 1.65 -0.84
N GLN A 102 -5.61 2.53 -0.25
CA GLN A 102 -6.35 2.30 0.99
C GLN A 102 -7.84 2.13 0.74
N PRO A 103 -8.41 0.95 0.96
CA PRO A 103 -9.86 0.79 1.03
C PRO A 103 -10.38 1.41 2.32
N VAL A 104 -11.35 2.31 2.22
CA VAL A 104 -11.93 3.04 3.34
C VAL A 104 -13.38 2.61 3.55
N THR A 105 -13.73 2.28 4.79
CA THR A 105 -15.07 1.84 5.18
C THR A 105 -15.82 2.93 5.92
N SER A 106 -17.17 2.88 5.87
CA SER A 106 -18.04 3.74 6.69
C SER A 106 -17.70 3.64 8.17
N GLN A 107 -17.34 2.43 8.65
CA GLN A 107 -16.99 2.21 10.04
C GLN A 107 -15.73 2.99 10.43
N GLN A 108 -14.69 2.95 9.61
CA GLN A 108 -13.47 3.73 9.86
C GLN A 108 -13.76 5.23 9.90
N MET A 109 -14.56 5.74 8.98
CA MET A 109 -14.96 7.16 8.98
C MET A 109 -15.73 7.54 10.25
N ALA A 110 -16.60 6.68 10.73
CA ALA A 110 -17.36 6.90 11.98
C ALA A 110 -16.44 6.84 13.21
N ASP A 111 -15.55 5.84 13.29
CA ASP A 111 -14.66 5.63 14.45
C ASP A 111 -13.67 6.78 14.63
N TYR A 112 -13.16 7.32 13.55
CA TYR A 112 -12.18 8.42 13.58
C TYR A 112 -12.82 9.81 13.44
N GLY A 113 -14.10 9.91 13.08
CA GLY A 113 -14.80 11.16 12.86
C GLY A 113 -14.19 11.99 11.73
N ALA A 114 -13.65 11.33 10.69
CA ALA A 114 -12.89 11.96 9.63
C ALA A 114 -13.03 11.23 8.30
N HIS A 115 -12.70 11.91 7.20
CA HIS A 115 -12.65 11.35 5.85
C HIS A 115 -11.50 11.99 5.05
N GLY A 116 -11.18 11.44 3.88
CA GLY A 116 -10.09 11.93 3.03
C GLY A 116 -8.72 11.91 3.73
N PRO A 117 -7.86 12.89 3.46
CA PRO A 117 -6.53 12.96 4.07
C PRO A 117 -6.56 13.04 5.60
N ALA A 118 -7.59 13.66 6.17
CA ALA A 118 -7.75 13.76 7.63
C ALA A 118 -7.96 12.37 8.26
N LEU A 119 -8.70 11.48 7.59
CA LEU A 119 -8.87 10.10 8.05
C LEU A 119 -7.53 9.34 8.00
N GLN A 120 -6.79 9.47 6.92
CA GLN A 120 -5.48 8.81 6.79
C GLN A 120 -4.52 9.25 7.90
N MET A 121 -4.44 10.55 8.17
CA MET A 121 -3.62 11.08 9.25
C MET A 121 -4.09 10.60 10.61
N ALA A 122 -5.39 10.61 10.88
CA ALA A 122 -5.95 10.12 12.14
C ALA A 122 -5.67 8.63 12.36
N MET A 123 -5.78 7.80 11.32
CA MET A 123 -5.45 6.39 11.39
C MET A 123 -3.95 6.16 11.61
N PHE A 124 -3.11 6.92 10.92
CA PHE A 124 -1.65 6.84 11.06
C PHE A 124 -1.20 7.21 12.48
N ASP A 125 -1.77 8.26 13.06
CA ASP A 125 -1.38 8.77 14.37
C ASP A 125 -1.95 7.96 15.55
N ARG A 126 -3.17 7.43 15.42
CA ARG A 126 -3.93 6.82 16.53
C ARG A 126 -4.34 5.38 16.28
N GLY A 127 -4.16 4.88 15.07
CA GLY A 127 -4.52 3.51 14.70
C GLY A 127 -3.53 2.48 15.20
N THR A 128 -3.91 1.23 15.06
CA THR A 128 -3.05 0.05 15.28
C THR A 128 -2.91 -0.71 13.97
N ALA A 129 -1.73 -1.27 13.75
CA ALA A 129 -1.53 -2.16 12.61
C ALA A 129 -2.46 -3.39 12.73
N PRO A 130 -3.02 -3.89 11.62
CA PRO A 130 -3.79 -5.13 11.62
C PRO A 130 -2.96 -6.32 12.12
N GLU A 131 -3.63 -7.31 12.70
CA GLU A 131 -2.98 -8.54 13.16
C GLU A 131 -2.34 -9.29 11.99
N PRO A 132 -1.10 -9.79 12.11
CA PRO A 132 -0.39 -10.48 11.02
C PRO A 132 -1.19 -11.60 10.37
N ALA A 133 -1.91 -12.42 11.15
CA ALA A 133 -2.73 -13.51 10.63
C ALA A 133 -3.90 -13.02 9.75
N GLU A 134 -4.47 -11.85 10.04
CA GLU A 134 -5.50 -11.25 9.20
C GLU A 134 -4.89 -10.71 7.91
N VAL A 135 -3.70 -10.09 8.00
CA VAL A 135 -2.97 -9.61 6.83
C VAL A 135 -2.61 -10.75 5.89
N GLU A 136 -2.11 -11.88 6.42
CA GLU A 136 -1.80 -13.09 5.64
C GLU A 136 -3.02 -13.58 4.86
N ARG A 137 -4.16 -13.70 5.53
CA ARG A 137 -5.41 -14.15 4.91
C ARG A 137 -5.89 -13.20 3.80
N VAL A 138 -5.82 -11.90 4.03
CA VAL A 138 -6.20 -10.88 3.04
C VAL A 138 -5.21 -10.84 1.88
N ALA A 139 -3.92 -11.01 2.14
CA ALA A 139 -2.89 -11.08 1.11
C ALA A 139 -3.09 -12.28 0.17
N ASP A 140 -3.52 -13.44 0.67
CA ASP A 140 -3.86 -14.60 -0.15
C ASP A 140 -5.03 -14.29 -1.10
N VAL A 141 -6.07 -13.63 -0.60
CA VAL A 141 -7.20 -13.19 -1.42
C VAL A 141 -6.75 -12.18 -2.47
N ALA A 142 -5.91 -11.23 -2.09
CA ALA A 142 -5.37 -10.21 -3.01
C ALA A 142 -4.56 -10.86 -4.14
N ARG A 143 -3.65 -11.81 -3.82
CA ARG A 143 -2.89 -12.57 -4.84
C ARG A 143 -3.80 -13.27 -5.84
N ALA A 144 -4.82 -13.96 -5.36
CA ALA A 144 -5.77 -14.64 -6.23
C ALA A 144 -6.51 -13.67 -7.17
N ARG A 145 -6.85 -12.46 -6.68
CA ARG A 145 -7.51 -11.43 -7.49
C ARG A 145 -6.56 -10.80 -8.51
N PHE A 146 -5.31 -10.51 -8.15
CA PHE A 146 -4.31 -10.03 -9.12
C PHE A 146 -4.08 -11.02 -10.26
N ALA A 147 -4.15 -12.32 -9.98
CA ALA A 147 -4.00 -13.36 -11.00
C ALA A 147 -5.11 -13.38 -12.06
N THR A 148 -6.21 -12.63 -11.87
CA THR A 148 -7.31 -12.52 -12.83
C THR A 148 -7.16 -11.36 -13.82
N PHE A 149 -6.16 -10.50 -13.68
CA PHE A 149 -5.83 -9.41 -14.61
C PHE A 149 -4.78 -9.86 -15.62
#